data_e7ebae9fc8560aefd8347487c308672f
#
_entry.id   e7ebae9fc8560aefd8347487c308672f
#
_cell.length_a   1.000
_cell.length_b   1.000
_cell.length_c   1.000
_cell.angle_alpha   90.00
_cell.angle_beta   90.00
_cell.angle_gamma   90.00
#
_symmetry.space_group_name_H-M   'P 1'
#
loop_
_entity.id
_entity.type
_entity.pdbx_description
1 polymer ?
#
loop_
_entity_poly.entity_id
_entity_poly.type
_entity_poly.pdbx_seq_one_letter_code
_entity_poly.pdbx_strand_id
1 'polypeptide(L)'
;RKLPPREYSISSSYKATPDEVHITVGAVRYHSHGRDRTGVCSVQFAERVQPGDTVPIYLKRNPNFKFPQESEVPVIMIGPGTGVAPFRSYMQEREELGFKGNTWLFFGEQHFTTDFLYQTDWQEWLDKGYLSKLDVAFSRDTEHKVYVQHRILENSKQFNEWIQNGAAIFVCGDEKQMAKDVHQTIKE
;
A
#
# COMPACT_ATOMS: atom_id res chain seq x y z
N ARG A 1 -8.46 31.52 -2.45
CA ARG A 1 -7.18 30.82 -2.36
C ARG A 1 -7.25 29.55 -3.21
N LYS A 2 -6.27 29.32 -4.08
CA LYS A 2 -6.19 28.07 -4.84
C LYS A 2 -6.02 26.88 -3.89
N LEU A 3 -6.71 25.78 -4.17
CA LEU A 3 -6.52 24.52 -3.43
C LEU A 3 -5.15 23.94 -3.77
N PRO A 4 -4.39 23.44 -2.78
CA PRO A 4 -3.15 22.73 -3.07
C PRO A 4 -3.46 21.41 -3.75
N PRO A 5 -2.57 20.93 -4.63
CA PRO A 5 -2.73 19.62 -5.25
C PRO A 5 -2.69 18.50 -4.20
N ARG A 6 -3.24 17.34 -4.56
CA ARG A 6 -3.17 16.12 -3.75
C ARG A 6 -2.26 15.12 -4.42
N GLU A 7 -1.45 14.47 -3.61
CA GLU A 7 -0.50 13.46 -4.06
C GLU A 7 -1.08 12.06 -3.82
N TYR A 8 -1.03 11.23 -4.83
CA TYR A 8 -1.44 9.83 -4.77
C TYR A 8 -0.30 8.96 -5.30
N SER A 9 -0.02 7.86 -4.64
CA SER A 9 0.95 6.89 -5.12
C SER A 9 0.42 6.18 -6.36
N ILE A 10 1.29 5.99 -7.34
CA ILE A 10 0.98 5.18 -8.52
C ILE A 10 0.89 3.71 -8.10
N SER A 11 -0.19 3.04 -8.50
CA SER A 11 -0.48 1.64 -8.17
C SER A 11 -0.36 0.68 -9.36
N SER A 12 0.19 1.16 -10.48
CA SER A 12 0.47 0.33 -11.66
C SER A 12 1.93 0.42 -12.10
N SER A 13 2.43 -0.66 -12.71
CA SER A 13 3.73 -0.64 -13.40
C SER A 13 3.55 -0.16 -14.83
N TYR A 14 4.47 0.68 -15.30
CA TYR A 14 4.52 1.09 -16.71
C TYR A 14 4.73 -0.10 -17.66
N LYS A 15 5.45 -1.14 -17.23
CA LYS A 15 5.66 -2.35 -18.07
C LYS A 15 4.40 -3.17 -18.22
N ALA A 16 3.62 -3.31 -17.16
CA ALA A 16 2.35 -4.04 -17.21
C ALA A 16 1.26 -3.27 -17.95
N THR A 17 1.22 -1.93 -17.78
CA THR A 17 0.18 -1.06 -18.37
C THR A 17 0.82 0.21 -18.92
N PRO A 18 1.49 0.18 -20.11
CA PRO A 18 2.27 1.30 -20.61
C PRO A 18 1.43 2.55 -20.97
N ASP A 19 0.16 2.35 -21.29
CA ASP A 19 -0.75 3.42 -21.71
C ASP A 19 -1.66 3.93 -20.58
N GLU A 20 -1.49 3.39 -19.35
CA GLU A 20 -2.35 3.71 -18.22
C GLU A 20 -1.55 4.00 -16.94
N VAL A 21 -2.11 4.83 -16.09
CA VAL A 21 -1.61 5.05 -14.73
C VAL A 21 -2.74 4.80 -13.74
N HIS A 22 -2.59 3.80 -12.89
CA HIS A 22 -3.56 3.50 -11.86
C HIS A 22 -3.19 4.23 -10.55
N ILE A 23 -4.18 4.72 -9.84
CA ILE A 23 -4.04 5.29 -8.50
C ILE A 23 -5.09 4.67 -7.56
N THR A 24 -4.76 4.56 -6.28
CA THR A 24 -5.68 4.10 -5.24
C THR A 24 -6.12 5.29 -4.40
N VAL A 25 -7.43 5.58 -4.42
CA VAL A 25 -7.98 6.76 -3.76
C VAL A 25 -9.03 6.37 -2.74
N GLY A 26 -8.76 6.57 -1.46
CA GLY A 26 -9.76 6.47 -0.39
C GLY A 26 -10.63 7.73 -0.34
N ALA A 27 -11.94 7.59 -0.47
CA ALA A 27 -12.87 8.72 -0.38
C ALA A 27 -12.97 9.22 1.06
N VAL A 28 -12.44 10.41 1.32
CA VAL A 28 -12.42 11.02 2.66
C VAL A 28 -13.76 11.64 2.98
N ARG A 29 -14.42 11.14 4.02
CA ARG A 29 -15.65 11.68 4.60
C ARG A 29 -15.53 11.70 6.11
N TYR A 30 -15.86 12.83 6.75
CA TYR A 30 -15.76 12.96 8.19
C TYR A 30 -16.72 14.04 8.72
N HIS A 31 -17.10 13.92 9.98
CA HIS A 31 -17.91 14.91 10.67
C HIS A 31 -16.99 15.82 11.50
N SER A 32 -17.15 17.13 11.35
CA SER A 32 -16.38 18.10 12.13
C SER A 32 -17.15 19.41 12.30
N HIS A 33 -17.15 19.94 13.52
CA HIS A 33 -17.83 21.20 13.88
C HIS A 33 -19.33 21.21 13.50
N GLY A 34 -20.03 20.10 13.79
CA GLY A 34 -21.47 19.96 13.52
C GLY A 34 -21.83 19.87 12.02
N ARG A 35 -20.88 19.58 11.14
CA ARG A 35 -21.10 19.48 9.69
C ARG A 35 -20.39 18.27 9.09
N ASP A 36 -21.02 17.67 8.11
CA ASP A 36 -20.38 16.67 7.27
C ASP A 36 -19.38 17.33 6.32
N ARG A 37 -18.20 16.76 6.23
CA ARG A 37 -17.08 17.22 5.42
C ARG A 37 -16.63 16.14 4.48
N THR A 38 -16.20 16.53 3.31
CA THR A 38 -15.67 15.64 2.28
C THR A 38 -14.34 16.10 1.77
N GLY A 39 -13.46 15.17 1.44
CA GLY A 39 -12.21 15.46 0.75
C GLY A 39 -12.47 15.95 -0.66
N VAL A 40 -12.05 17.17 -1.00
CA VAL A 40 -12.37 17.80 -2.28
C VAL A 40 -11.92 16.94 -3.48
N CYS A 41 -10.69 16.46 -3.48
CA CYS A 41 -10.14 15.67 -4.56
C CYS A 41 -10.63 14.22 -4.53
N SER A 42 -10.57 13.57 -3.37
CA SER A 42 -10.93 12.15 -3.25
C SER A 42 -12.41 11.88 -3.54
N VAL A 43 -13.32 12.75 -3.09
CA VAL A 43 -14.75 12.61 -3.38
C VAL A 43 -15.09 13.06 -4.81
N GLN A 44 -14.30 13.98 -5.39
CA GLN A 44 -14.42 14.26 -6.83
C GLN A 44 -14.15 13.01 -7.67
N PHE A 45 -13.10 12.26 -7.37
CA PHE A 45 -12.83 10.98 -8.05
C PHE A 45 -13.92 9.93 -7.79
N ALA A 46 -14.44 9.85 -6.57
CA ALA A 46 -15.41 8.84 -6.19
C ALA A 46 -16.82 9.07 -6.78
N GLU A 47 -17.22 10.32 -7.02
CA GLU A 47 -18.61 10.65 -7.29
C GLU A 47 -18.86 11.46 -8.56
N ARG A 48 -17.84 12.19 -9.05
CA ARG A 48 -18.04 13.19 -10.12
C ARG A 48 -17.31 12.88 -11.41
N VAL A 49 -16.10 12.31 -11.32
CA VAL A 49 -15.31 11.93 -12.49
C VAL A 49 -15.91 10.68 -13.12
N GLN A 50 -16.15 10.74 -14.42
CA GLN A 50 -16.68 9.64 -15.21
C GLN A 50 -15.67 9.17 -16.24
N PRO A 51 -15.76 7.93 -16.73
CA PRO A 51 -14.95 7.47 -17.86
C PRO A 51 -15.05 8.43 -19.05
N GLY A 52 -13.89 8.85 -19.56
CA GLY A 52 -13.77 9.85 -20.64
C GLY A 52 -13.55 11.29 -20.18
N ASP A 53 -13.71 11.58 -18.89
CA ASP A 53 -13.39 12.90 -18.36
C ASP A 53 -11.88 13.15 -18.31
N THR A 54 -11.50 14.42 -18.43
CA THR A 54 -10.10 14.85 -18.31
C THR A 54 -9.84 15.46 -16.95
N VAL A 55 -8.76 15.01 -16.29
CA VAL A 55 -8.32 15.52 -14.98
C VAL A 55 -6.90 16.09 -15.12
N PRO A 56 -6.65 17.35 -14.66
CA PRO A 56 -5.31 17.90 -14.68
C PRO A 56 -4.44 17.21 -13.63
N ILE A 57 -3.30 16.68 -14.06
CA ILE A 57 -2.32 16.01 -13.21
C ILE A 57 -0.92 16.58 -13.41
N TYR A 58 -0.04 16.33 -12.46
CA TYR A 58 1.40 16.48 -12.63
C TYR A 58 2.11 15.28 -11.99
N LEU A 59 3.27 14.93 -12.53
CA LEU A 59 4.10 13.85 -12.00
C LEU A 59 5.08 14.40 -10.98
N LYS A 60 5.00 13.93 -9.74
CA LYS A 60 5.99 14.23 -8.70
C LYS A 60 6.91 13.03 -8.50
N ARG A 61 8.20 13.23 -8.76
CA ARG A 61 9.22 12.21 -8.48
C ARG A 61 9.51 12.13 -6.98
N ASN A 62 9.64 10.91 -6.47
CA ASN A 62 10.08 10.64 -5.10
C ASN A 62 11.41 9.85 -5.11
N PRO A 63 12.55 10.53 -4.96
CA PRO A 63 13.86 9.86 -4.99
C PRO A 63 14.10 8.98 -3.75
N ASN A 64 13.38 9.21 -2.66
CA ASN A 64 13.56 8.52 -1.38
C ASN A 64 12.72 7.23 -1.24
N PHE A 65 11.81 6.96 -2.20
CA PHE A 65 10.98 5.77 -2.19
C PHE A 65 11.16 5.03 -3.51
N LYS A 66 12.24 4.24 -3.59
CA LYS A 66 12.59 3.45 -4.76
C LYS A 66 12.92 2.02 -4.37
N PHE A 67 12.23 1.08 -4.96
CA PHE A 67 12.47 -0.34 -4.77
C PHE A 67 13.79 -0.78 -5.39
N PRO A 68 14.45 -1.81 -4.81
CA PRO A 68 15.60 -2.45 -5.42
C PRO A 68 15.25 -2.96 -6.82
N GLN A 69 16.21 -2.88 -7.73
CA GLN A 69 16.07 -3.41 -9.08
C GLN A 69 16.61 -4.83 -9.20
N GLU A 70 17.39 -5.25 -8.22
CA GLU A 70 17.97 -6.59 -8.12
C GLU A 70 16.92 -7.56 -7.57
N SER A 71 16.74 -8.70 -8.23
CA SER A 71 15.75 -9.73 -7.85
C SER A 71 16.04 -10.39 -6.51
N GLU A 72 17.33 -10.44 -6.14
CA GLU A 72 17.84 -11.16 -4.97
C GLU A 72 17.64 -10.40 -3.66
N VAL A 73 17.49 -9.07 -3.72
CA VAL A 73 17.28 -8.25 -2.51
C VAL A 73 15.90 -8.52 -1.93
N PRO A 74 15.80 -9.04 -0.69
CA PRO A 74 14.51 -9.23 -0.06
C PRO A 74 13.83 -7.89 0.22
N VAL A 75 12.51 -7.82 0.05
CA VAL A 75 11.73 -6.60 0.26
C VAL A 75 10.56 -6.88 1.19
N ILE A 76 10.52 -6.15 2.30
CA ILE A 76 9.38 -6.11 3.22
C ILE A 76 8.57 -4.86 2.94
N MET A 77 7.29 -5.06 2.63
CA MET A 77 6.33 -4.02 2.28
C MET A 77 5.28 -3.89 3.37
N ILE A 78 5.14 -2.72 3.97
CA ILE A 78 4.16 -2.46 5.04
C ILE A 78 3.26 -1.33 4.58
N GLY A 79 2.01 -1.68 4.21
CA GLY A 79 1.09 -0.74 3.56
C GLY A 79 -0.37 -0.95 3.89
N PRO A 80 -0.84 -0.49 5.06
CA PRO A 80 -2.26 -0.51 5.37
C PRO A 80 -3.04 0.51 4.54
N GLY A 81 -4.28 0.17 4.24
CA GLY A 81 -5.18 1.01 3.46
C GLY A 81 -4.64 1.32 2.06
N THR A 82 -4.85 2.54 1.61
CA THR A 82 -4.33 3.03 0.32
C THR A 82 -2.80 3.10 0.26
N GLY A 83 -2.10 2.92 1.39
CA GLY A 83 -0.65 2.77 1.45
C GLY A 83 -0.12 1.56 0.68
N VAL A 84 -0.97 0.61 0.34
CA VAL A 84 -0.63 -0.55 -0.48
C VAL A 84 -0.34 -0.22 -1.96
N ALA A 85 -0.76 0.95 -2.43
CA ALA A 85 -0.69 1.34 -3.84
C ALA A 85 0.70 1.18 -4.49
N PRO A 86 1.81 1.71 -3.94
CA PRO A 86 3.12 1.56 -4.56
C PRO A 86 3.62 0.11 -4.54
N PHE A 87 3.15 -0.71 -3.61
CA PHE A 87 3.51 -2.13 -3.54
C PHE A 87 2.85 -2.93 -4.64
N ARG A 88 1.61 -2.58 -5.02
CA ARG A 88 0.97 -3.16 -6.18
C ARG A 88 1.76 -2.86 -7.46
N SER A 89 2.15 -1.60 -7.65
CA SER A 89 3.01 -1.20 -8.78
C SER A 89 4.31 -2.02 -8.83
N TYR A 90 4.96 -2.20 -7.69
CA TYR A 90 6.19 -2.98 -7.58
C TYR A 90 5.99 -4.47 -7.91
N MET A 91 4.90 -5.08 -7.43
CA MET A 91 4.61 -6.48 -7.71
C MET A 91 4.28 -6.71 -9.20
N GLN A 92 3.54 -5.80 -9.84
CA GLN A 92 3.34 -5.84 -11.30
C GLN A 92 4.67 -5.75 -12.05
N GLU A 93 5.58 -4.84 -11.64
CA GLU A 93 6.91 -4.74 -12.24
C GLU A 93 7.71 -6.02 -12.09
N ARG A 94 7.68 -6.66 -10.93
CA ARG A 94 8.35 -7.95 -10.68
C ARG A 94 7.78 -9.08 -11.53
N GLU A 95 6.47 -9.13 -11.71
CA GLU A 95 5.81 -10.12 -12.58
C GLU A 95 6.28 -9.95 -14.02
N GLU A 96 6.28 -8.74 -14.57
CA GLU A 96 6.75 -8.46 -15.93
C GLU A 96 8.24 -8.78 -16.14
N LEU A 97 9.05 -8.64 -15.09
CA LEU A 97 10.47 -9.00 -15.11
C LEU A 97 10.73 -10.48 -14.82
N GLY A 98 9.70 -11.24 -14.43
CA GLY A 98 9.84 -12.64 -14.03
C GLY A 98 10.57 -12.84 -12.70
N PHE A 99 10.62 -11.83 -11.83
CA PHE A 99 11.31 -11.85 -10.54
C PHE A 99 10.44 -12.50 -9.46
N LYS A 100 10.69 -13.76 -9.17
CA LYS A 100 9.96 -14.53 -8.17
C LYS A 100 10.58 -14.43 -6.77
N GLY A 101 9.73 -14.59 -5.75
CA GLY A 101 10.15 -14.66 -4.36
C GLY A 101 10.66 -13.35 -3.76
N ASN A 102 11.29 -13.47 -2.60
CA ASN A 102 11.96 -12.37 -1.88
C ASN A 102 11.10 -11.15 -1.57
N THR A 103 9.78 -11.31 -1.45
CA THR A 103 8.85 -10.22 -1.12
C THR A 103 7.87 -10.64 -0.03
N TRP A 104 7.64 -9.76 0.93
CA TRP A 104 6.73 -9.97 2.04
C TRP A 104 5.85 -8.74 2.25
N LEU A 105 4.54 -8.91 2.15
CA LEU A 105 3.58 -7.82 2.33
C LEU A 105 2.85 -7.95 3.67
N PHE A 106 2.82 -6.85 4.43
CA PHE A 106 1.91 -6.62 5.55
C PHE A 106 0.84 -5.63 5.12
N PHE A 107 -0.38 -6.12 4.97
CA PHE A 107 -1.55 -5.31 4.61
C PHE A 107 -2.49 -5.17 5.80
N GLY A 108 -3.13 -4.03 5.95
CA GLY A 108 -4.11 -3.79 7.01
C GLY A 108 -5.26 -2.91 6.57
N GLU A 109 -6.47 -3.21 7.04
CA GLU A 109 -7.67 -2.41 6.84
C GLU A 109 -8.71 -2.67 7.95
N GLN A 110 -9.94 -2.16 7.76
CA GLN A 110 -10.98 -2.31 8.77
C GLN A 110 -11.65 -3.69 8.67
N HIS A 111 -12.11 -4.09 7.48
CA HIS A 111 -12.86 -5.31 7.24
C HIS A 111 -12.28 -6.12 6.08
N PHE A 112 -12.19 -7.43 6.28
CA PHE A 112 -11.75 -8.37 5.25
C PHE A 112 -12.66 -8.35 4.01
N THR A 113 -13.98 -8.39 4.24
CA THR A 113 -14.92 -8.57 3.14
C THR A 113 -15.13 -7.36 2.26
N THR A 114 -14.91 -6.15 2.78
CA THR A 114 -15.19 -4.90 2.06
C THR A 114 -13.96 -4.08 1.74
N ASP A 115 -12.86 -4.27 2.48
CA ASP A 115 -11.75 -3.33 2.47
C ASP A 115 -10.41 -3.96 2.04
N PHE A 116 -10.40 -5.26 1.69
CA PHE A 116 -9.19 -5.92 1.24
C PHE A 116 -8.84 -5.50 -0.20
N LEU A 117 -8.14 -4.39 -0.32
CA LEU A 117 -7.73 -3.84 -1.61
C LEU A 117 -6.84 -4.81 -2.39
N TYR A 118 -7.20 -5.04 -3.66
CA TYR A 118 -6.45 -5.89 -4.59
C TYR A 118 -6.27 -7.34 -4.12
N GLN A 119 -7.22 -7.86 -3.34
CA GLN A 119 -7.15 -9.22 -2.80
C GLN A 119 -6.79 -10.28 -3.84
N THR A 120 -7.43 -10.22 -5.00
CA THR A 120 -7.20 -11.18 -6.10
C THR A 120 -5.79 -11.09 -6.67
N ASP A 121 -5.25 -9.87 -6.82
CA ASP A 121 -3.88 -9.67 -7.30
C ASP A 121 -2.86 -10.30 -6.33
N TRP A 122 -3.05 -10.07 -5.01
CA TRP A 122 -2.16 -10.64 -3.98
C TRP A 122 -2.22 -12.17 -3.94
N GLN A 123 -3.40 -12.76 -4.04
CA GLN A 123 -3.59 -14.22 -4.09
C GLN A 123 -2.91 -14.81 -5.31
N GLU A 124 -3.09 -14.20 -6.48
CA GLU A 124 -2.48 -14.63 -7.71
C GLU A 124 -0.94 -14.58 -7.64
N TRP A 125 -0.36 -13.51 -7.09
CA TRP A 125 1.09 -13.41 -6.93
C TRP A 125 1.65 -14.39 -5.90
N LEU A 126 0.90 -14.72 -4.85
CA LEU A 126 1.25 -15.81 -3.92
C LEU A 126 1.27 -17.16 -4.65
N ASP A 127 0.21 -17.47 -5.38
CA ASP A 127 0.07 -18.75 -6.10
C ASP A 127 1.14 -18.93 -7.18
N LYS A 128 1.46 -17.86 -7.89
CA LYS A 128 2.53 -17.84 -8.91
C LYS A 128 3.95 -17.76 -8.32
N GLY A 129 4.09 -17.49 -7.03
CA GLY A 129 5.37 -17.37 -6.33
C GLY A 129 6.11 -16.06 -6.59
N TYR A 130 5.45 -15.01 -7.06
CA TYR A 130 6.02 -13.65 -7.11
C TYR A 130 6.02 -12.99 -5.74
N LEU A 131 4.94 -13.14 -4.96
CA LEU A 131 4.87 -12.76 -3.56
C LEU A 131 5.21 -13.97 -2.68
N SER A 132 6.21 -13.84 -1.81
CA SER A 132 6.63 -14.95 -0.95
C SER A 132 5.72 -15.11 0.26
N LYS A 133 5.27 -13.99 0.83
CA LYS A 133 4.48 -13.99 2.05
C LYS A 133 3.54 -12.78 2.14
N LEU A 134 2.36 -13.02 2.69
CA LEU A 134 1.34 -12.02 2.95
C LEU A 134 0.79 -12.22 4.37
N ASP A 135 0.91 -11.18 5.19
CA ASP A 135 0.24 -11.10 6.49
C ASP A 135 -0.79 -9.97 6.46
N VAL A 136 -2.01 -10.27 6.92
CA VAL A 136 -3.13 -9.33 6.88
C VAL A 136 -3.65 -9.02 8.28
N ALA A 137 -4.12 -7.80 8.48
CA ALA A 137 -4.68 -7.32 9.74
C ALA A 137 -5.98 -6.56 9.47
N PHE A 138 -7.10 -7.07 9.98
CA PHE A 138 -8.40 -6.42 9.87
C PHE A 138 -8.87 -5.98 11.25
N SER A 139 -8.87 -4.65 11.47
CA SER A 139 -8.98 -4.07 12.81
C SER A 139 -10.39 -4.09 13.41
N ARG A 140 -11.41 -4.44 12.62
CA ARG A 140 -12.82 -4.47 13.06
C ARG A 140 -13.50 -5.83 12.87
N ASP A 141 -12.77 -6.86 12.47
CA ASP A 141 -13.34 -8.18 12.24
C ASP A 141 -13.26 -9.09 13.48
N THR A 142 -12.52 -8.65 14.48
CA THR A 142 -12.36 -9.37 15.75
C THR A 142 -12.67 -8.46 16.92
N GLU A 143 -12.94 -9.06 18.09
CA GLU A 143 -13.22 -8.34 19.33
C GLU A 143 -12.07 -7.41 19.74
N HIS A 144 -10.83 -7.85 19.49
CA HIS A 144 -9.63 -7.04 19.69
C HIS A 144 -9.12 -6.48 18.35
N LYS A 145 -8.76 -5.19 18.34
CA LYS A 145 -8.23 -4.55 17.15
C LYS A 145 -6.86 -5.11 16.79
N VAL A 146 -6.74 -5.62 15.57
CA VAL A 146 -5.48 -6.13 15.02
C VAL A 146 -4.99 -5.17 13.94
N TYR A 147 -3.74 -4.73 14.07
CA TYR A 147 -3.06 -3.85 13.12
C TYR A 147 -1.80 -4.52 12.58
N VAL A 148 -1.20 -3.95 11.53
CA VAL A 148 0.01 -4.50 10.90
C VAL A 148 1.18 -4.69 11.86
N GLN A 149 1.37 -3.79 12.83
CA GLN A 149 2.42 -3.92 13.85
C GLN A 149 2.25 -5.17 14.72
N HIS A 150 1.02 -5.60 15.00
CA HIS A 150 0.78 -6.85 15.73
C HIS A 150 1.21 -8.06 14.90
N ARG A 151 0.95 -8.05 13.57
CA ARG A 151 1.43 -9.10 12.67
C ARG A 151 2.94 -9.14 12.54
N ILE A 152 3.61 -8.00 12.60
CA ILE A 152 5.08 -7.92 12.64
C ILE A 152 5.60 -8.59 13.92
N LEU A 153 5.03 -8.28 15.09
CA LEU A 153 5.41 -8.90 16.38
C LEU A 153 5.18 -10.42 16.38
N GLU A 154 4.03 -10.88 15.90
CA GLU A 154 3.72 -12.31 15.76
C GLU A 154 4.74 -13.05 14.90
N ASN A 155 5.32 -12.38 13.90
CA ASN A 155 6.32 -12.92 12.99
C ASN A 155 7.75 -12.44 13.32
N SER A 156 8.00 -11.88 14.51
CA SER A 156 9.24 -11.18 14.86
C SER A 156 10.51 -11.95 14.54
N LYS A 157 10.56 -13.26 14.81
CA LYS A 157 11.71 -14.10 14.49
C LYS A 157 12.01 -14.13 12.99
N GLN A 158 11.00 -14.42 12.16
CA GLN A 158 11.18 -14.47 10.71
C GLN A 158 11.42 -13.07 10.13
N PHE A 159 10.79 -12.04 10.68
CA PHE A 159 11.03 -10.66 10.29
C PHE A 159 12.49 -10.25 10.52
N ASN A 160 13.05 -10.60 11.69
CA ASN A 160 14.45 -10.38 11.98
C ASN A 160 15.40 -11.18 11.05
N GLU A 161 15.07 -12.44 10.75
CA GLU A 161 15.83 -13.24 9.78
C GLU A 161 15.90 -12.55 8.40
N TRP A 162 14.77 -11.96 7.94
CA TRP A 162 14.76 -11.19 6.69
C TRP A 162 15.65 -9.96 6.76
N ILE A 163 15.63 -9.22 7.87
CA ILE A 163 16.53 -8.07 8.08
C ILE A 163 17.99 -8.51 8.05
N GLN A 164 18.35 -9.59 8.74
CA GLN A 164 19.72 -10.10 8.76
C GLN A 164 20.18 -10.55 7.36
N ASN A 165 19.26 -10.96 6.51
CA ASN A 165 19.52 -11.30 5.11
C ASN A 165 19.50 -10.07 4.18
N GLY A 166 19.53 -8.86 4.72
CA GLY A 166 19.64 -7.63 3.95
C GLY A 166 18.33 -7.12 3.36
N ALA A 167 17.20 -7.45 3.95
CA ALA A 167 15.91 -6.97 3.46
C ALA A 167 15.78 -5.45 3.50
N ALA A 168 15.32 -4.87 2.39
CA ALA A 168 14.88 -3.48 2.34
C ALA A 168 13.43 -3.37 2.84
N ILE A 169 13.19 -2.44 3.77
CA ILE A 169 11.87 -2.23 4.38
C ILE A 169 11.24 -0.96 3.83
N PHE A 170 10.02 -1.08 3.30
CA PHE A 170 9.22 0.03 2.80
C PHE A 170 7.94 0.17 3.60
N VAL A 171 7.70 1.37 4.13
CA VAL A 171 6.48 1.70 4.89
C VAL A 171 5.73 2.81 4.14
N CYS A 172 4.47 2.57 3.80
CA CYS A 172 3.63 3.55 3.12
C CYS A 172 2.24 3.57 3.74
N GLY A 173 1.74 4.77 4.07
CA GLY A 173 0.42 4.97 4.68
C GLY A 173 0.38 6.19 5.59
N ASP A 174 -0.40 6.15 6.69
CA ASP A 174 -0.51 7.26 7.63
C ASP A 174 0.79 7.51 8.39
N GLU A 175 1.42 8.65 8.10
CA GLU A 175 2.67 9.09 8.72
C GLU A 175 2.50 9.42 10.22
N LYS A 176 1.33 9.88 10.63
CA LYS A 176 1.14 10.45 11.97
C LYS A 176 1.05 9.39 13.06
N GLN A 177 0.37 8.29 12.79
CA GLN A 177 0.14 7.23 13.76
C GLN A 177 0.79 5.92 13.29
N MET A 178 0.33 5.35 12.20
CA MET A 178 0.74 4.03 11.73
C MET A 178 2.26 3.89 11.53
N ALA A 179 2.89 4.85 10.85
CA ALA A 179 4.31 4.77 10.59
C ALA A 179 5.15 4.85 11.88
N LYS A 180 4.68 5.58 12.89
CA LYS A 180 5.35 5.64 14.21
C LYS A 180 5.22 4.31 14.97
N ASP A 181 4.01 3.72 14.98
CA ASP A 181 3.77 2.45 15.66
C ASP A 181 4.58 1.32 15.01
N VAL A 182 4.60 1.26 13.67
CA VAL A 182 5.44 0.32 12.91
C VAL A 182 6.93 0.52 13.20
N HIS A 183 7.39 1.79 13.17
CA HIS A 183 8.80 2.10 13.44
C HIS A 183 9.23 1.69 14.86
N GLN A 184 8.37 1.91 15.86
CA GLN A 184 8.63 1.48 17.23
C GLN A 184 8.71 -0.05 17.31
N THR A 185 7.76 -0.73 16.70
CA THR A 185 7.71 -2.21 16.67
C THR A 185 8.93 -2.85 16.02
N ILE A 186 9.45 -2.25 14.94
CA ILE A 186 10.66 -2.77 14.27
C ILE A 186 11.92 -2.61 15.14
N LYS A 187 11.92 -1.66 16.08
CA LYS A 187 13.08 -1.44 16.98
C LYS A 187 13.10 -2.36 18.19
N GLU A 188 11.97 -2.92 18.56
CA GLU A 188 11.84 -3.89 19.66
C GLU A 188 12.27 -5.29 19.25
#